data_bdea5b9cdfb98ae1cc74cc0121d6b77a
#
_entry.id   bdea5b9cdfb98ae1cc74cc0121d6b77a
#
_cell.length_a   1.000
_cell.length_b   1.000
_cell.length_c   1.000
_cell.angle_alpha   90.00
_cell.angle_beta   90.00
_cell.angle_gamma   90.00
#
_symmetry.space_group_name_H-M   'P 1'
#
loop_
_entity.id
_entity.type
_entity.pdbx_description
1 polymer ?
#
loop_
_entity_poly.entity_id
_entity_poly.type
_entity_poly.pdbx_seq_one_letter_code
_entity_poly.pdbx_strand_id
1 'polypeptide(L)'
;QKKILFILHLPPPIHGAAMLGQFIIDSEIINSTYETKYINLGTTKTFKERKRITFSKISHFFKLIKSCFSAYKSYKPNLVYISLTSNGMGFYKDALLVFMLKLKGAKLVYHFHNKGVKNHQHKLLDNFLYKRVLRNVDIVLGSKWIYEDIQKYVSLDIVQYCHNGIPMVDEVIRQRELKPANTTTNILFLSNLIESKGVYTLLNACKHLNDRN
;
A
#
# COMPACT_ATOMS: atom_id res chain seq x y z
N GLN A 1 -13.09 -14.01 -20.30
CA GLN A 1 -12.64 -13.59 -18.94
C GLN A 1 -12.88 -12.10 -18.74
N LYS A 2 -13.19 -11.67 -17.50
CA LYS A 2 -13.23 -10.24 -17.15
C LYS A 2 -11.80 -9.70 -17.10
N LYS A 3 -11.62 -8.47 -17.58
CA LYS A 3 -10.31 -7.80 -17.64
C LYS A 3 -10.09 -6.90 -16.44
N ILE A 4 -8.97 -7.06 -15.74
CA ILE A 4 -8.59 -6.21 -14.61
C ILE A 4 -7.26 -5.52 -14.91
N LEU A 5 -7.25 -4.19 -14.77
CA LEU A 5 -6.03 -3.40 -14.79
C LEU A 5 -5.60 -3.13 -13.35
N PHE A 6 -4.48 -3.69 -12.96
CA PHE A 6 -3.86 -3.48 -11.66
C PHE A 6 -2.82 -2.36 -11.73
N ILE A 7 -2.97 -1.35 -10.88
CA ILE A 7 -2.03 -0.24 -10.73
C ILE A 7 -1.49 -0.30 -9.30
N LEU A 8 -0.31 -0.89 -9.14
CA LEU A 8 0.24 -1.34 -7.86
C LEU A 8 1.60 -0.73 -7.57
N HIS A 9 1.97 -0.65 -6.30
CA HIS A 9 3.37 -0.53 -5.92
C HIS A 9 4.03 -1.90 -6.04
N LEU A 10 5.17 -1.97 -6.72
CA LEU A 10 5.97 -3.17 -6.90
C LEU A 10 7.41 -2.94 -6.44
N PRO A 11 8.12 -3.99 -6.00
CA PRO A 11 9.56 -3.90 -5.73
C PRO A 11 10.37 -3.56 -7.01
N PRO A 12 11.54 -2.92 -6.87
CA PRO A 12 12.09 -2.19 -5.76
C PRO A 12 11.44 -0.81 -5.55
N PRO A 13 11.49 -0.20 -4.35
CA PRO A 13 12.07 -0.69 -3.11
C PRO A 13 11.13 -1.66 -2.38
N ILE A 14 11.69 -2.59 -1.59
CA ILE A 14 10.91 -3.55 -0.80
C ILE A 14 10.24 -2.81 0.37
N HIS A 15 8.90 -2.84 0.40
CA HIS A 15 8.07 -2.37 1.51
C HIS A 15 6.70 -3.05 1.45
N GLY A 16 5.91 -2.98 2.55
CA GLY A 16 4.67 -3.75 2.69
C GLY A 16 3.73 -3.68 1.48
N ALA A 17 3.39 -2.47 1.01
CA ALA A 17 2.51 -2.31 -0.16
C ALA A 17 3.12 -2.89 -1.45
N ALA A 18 4.46 -2.82 -1.63
CA ALA A 18 5.11 -3.39 -2.79
C ALA A 18 5.11 -4.93 -2.75
N MET A 19 5.32 -5.51 -1.57
CA MET A 19 5.25 -6.97 -1.40
C MET A 19 3.83 -7.49 -1.64
N LEU A 20 2.81 -6.79 -1.14
CA LEU A 20 1.42 -7.15 -1.43
C LEU A 20 1.08 -7.03 -2.92
N GLY A 21 1.62 -6.02 -3.59
CA GLY A 21 1.51 -5.90 -5.05
C GLY A 21 2.17 -7.08 -5.77
N GLN A 22 3.31 -7.54 -5.28
CA GLN A 22 3.98 -8.72 -5.85
C GLN A 22 3.15 -10.00 -5.63
N PHE A 23 2.56 -10.20 -4.44
CA PHE A 23 1.69 -11.35 -4.18
C PHE A 23 0.45 -11.37 -5.09
N ILE A 24 -0.10 -10.19 -5.45
CA ILE A 24 -1.20 -10.10 -6.41
C ILE A 24 -0.74 -10.56 -7.80
N ILE A 25 0.46 -10.13 -8.24
CA ILE A 25 1.03 -10.55 -9.54
C ILE A 25 1.29 -12.05 -9.58
N ASP A 26 1.81 -12.61 -8.49
CA ASP A 26 2.20 -14.01 -8.40
C ASP A 26 1.00 -14.94 -8.10
N SER A 27 -0.19 -14.40 -7.89
CA SER A 27 -1.39 -15.18 -7.55
C SER A 27 -1.89 -15.96 -8.75
N GLU A 28 -1.77 -17.29 -8.71
CA GLU A 28 -2.32 -18.20 -9.70
C GLU A 28 -3.85 -18.08 -9.81
N ILE A 29 -4.54 -17.90 -8.68
CA ILE A 29 -6.00 -17.77 -8.62
C ILE A 29 -6.44 -16.52 -9.40
N ILE A 30 -5.80 -15.38 -9.19
CA ILE A 30 -6.13 -14.14 -9.90
C ILE A 30 -5.86 -14.29 -11.40
N ASN A 31 -4.68 -14.80 -11.77
CA ASN A 31 -4.24 -14.86 -13.16
C ASN A 31 -4.96 -15.95 -13.98
N SER A 32 -5.46 -17.01 -13.32
CA SER A 32 -6.29 -18.03 -14.00
C SER A 32 -7.75 -17.60 -14.15
N THR A 33 -8.27 -16.78 -13.20
CA THR A 33 -9.66 -16.34 -13.19
C THR A 33 -9.91 -15.13 -14.10
N TYR A 34 -8.97 -14.19 -14.14
CA TYR A 34 -9.10 -12.92 -14.85
C TYR A 34 -8.00 -12.75 -15.91
N GLU A 35 -8.33 -12.03 -16.96
CA GLU A 35 -7.31 -11.47 -17.83
C GLU A 35 -6.73 -10.23 -17.13
N THR A 36 -5.43 -10.24 -16.86
CA THR A 36 -4.78 -9.24 -15.99
C THR A 36 -3.74 -8.43 -16.74
N LYS A 37 -3.66 -7.14 -16.41
CA LYS A 37 -2.59 -6.25 -16.82
C LYS A 37 -2.09 -5.44 -15.64
N TYR A 38 -0.77 -5.30 -15.51
CA TYR A 38 -0.13 -4.70 -14.35
C TYR A 38 0.64 -3.44 -14.72
N ILE A 39 0.55 -2.40 -13.88
CA ILE A 39 1.34 -1.16 -13.99
C ILE A 39 1.94 -0.85 -12.63
N ASN A 40 3.25 -0.60 -12.60
CA ASN A 40 3.96 -0.23 -11.39
C ASN A 40 3.85 1.27 -11.11
N LEU A 41 3.28 1.65 -9.96
CA LEU A 41 3.24 3.03 -9.44
C LEU A 41 4.60 3.52 -8.91
N GLY A 42 5.57 2.63 -8.73
CA GLY A 42 6.88 2.95 -8.18
C GLY A 42 7.62 3.96 -9.06
N THR A 43 7.99 5.10 -8.48
CA THR A 43 8.75 6.16 -9.15
C THR A 43 10.19 6.27 -8.65
N THR A 44 10.58 5.48 -7.65
CA THR A 44 11.89 5.55 -6.99
C THR A 44 12.47 4.17 -6.77
N LYS A 45 13.77 4.03 -7.01
CA LYS A 45 14.49 2.76 -6.77
C LYS A 45 14.94 2.59 -5.32
N THR A 46 15.09 3.70 -4.57
CA THR A 46 15.59 3.68 -3.19
C THR A 46 14.76 4.55 -2.26
N PHE A 47 14.77 4.24 -0.94
CA PHE A 47 14.09 5.03 0.09
C PHE A 47 14.66 6.45 0.23
N LYS A 48 15.96 6.64 0.01
CA LYS A 48 16.63 7.96 0.13
C LYS A 48 16.11 8.96 -0.91
N GLU A 49 15.75 8.49 -2.09
CA GLU A 49 15.22 9.33 -3.17
C GLU A 49 13.81 9.86 -2.90
N ARG A 50 13.04 9.30 -1.96
CA ARG A 50 11.64 9.70 -1.71
C ARG A 50 11.47 11.15 -1.29
N LYS A 51 12.42 11.73 -0.56
CA LYS A 51 12.28 13.06 0.07
C LYS A 51 12.50 14.26 -0.86
N ARG A 52 13.12 14.08 -2.04
CA ARG A 52 13.42 15.20 -2.96
C ARG A 52 12.51 15.15 -4.19
N ILE A 53 11.87 16.28 -4.49
CA ILE A 53 11.19 16.47 -5.77
C ILE A 53 12.27 16.85 -6.79
N THR A 54 12.43 16.01 -7.81
CA THR A 54 13.36 16.25 -8.92
C THR A 54 12.58 16.32 -10.22
N PHE A 55 13.12 17.06 -11.20
CA PHE A 55 12.53 17.16 -12.53
C PHE A 55 12.33 15.77 -13.17
N SER A 56 13.27 14.87 -12.95
CA SER A 56 13.16 13.46 -13.37
C SER A 56 11.93 12.77 -12.82
N LYS A 57 11.54 12.99 -11.55
CA LYS A 57 10.33 12.40 -10.95
C LYS A 57 9.05 12.96 -11.55
N ILE A 58 9.05 14.25 -11.87
CA ILE A 58 7.89 14.89 -12.55
C ILE A 58 7.71 14.28 -13.94
N SER A 59 8.79 14.21 -14.73
CA SER A 59 8.77 13.57 -16.04
C SER A 59 8.32 12.10 -15.98
N HIS A 60 8.85 11.34 -15.02
CA HIS A 60 8.46 9.95 -14.80
C HIS A 60 6.97 9.82 -14.44
N PHE A 61 6.46 10.74 -13.61
CA PHE A 61 5.05 10.75 -13.24
C PHE A 61 4.13 11.00 -14.45
N PHE A 62 4.47 11.94 -15.34
CA PHE A 62 3.69 12.15 -16.57
C PHE A 62 3.77 10.94 -17.52
N LYS A 63 4.92 10.28 -17.61
CA LYS A 63 5.05 9.02 -18.37
C LYS A 63 4.16 7.93 -17.78
N LEU A 64 4.11 7.82 -16.45
CA LEU A 64 3.23 6.88 -15.74
C LEU A 64 1.76 7.15 -16.04
N ILE A 65 1.30 8.40 -15.93
CA ILE A 65 -0.08 8.78 -16.26
C ILE A 65 -0.40 8.42 -17.71
N LYS A 66 0.49 8.76 -18.65
CA LYS A 66 0.30 8.42 -20.08
C LYS A 66 0.22 6.90 -20.28
N SER A 67 1.06 6.14 -19.60
CA SER A 67 1.05 4.67 -19.63
C SER A 67 -0.26 4.10 -19.08
N CYS A 68 -0.72 4.56 -17.91
CA CYS A 68 -1.99 4.13 -17.33
C CYS A 68 -3.18 4.44 -18.24
N PHE A 69 -3.18 5.63 -18.83
CA PHE A 69 -4.23 6.05 -19.74
C PHE A 69 -4.23 5.27 -21.06
N SER A 70 -3.05 5.05 -21.65
CA SER A 70 -2.88 4.23 -22.84
C SER A 70 -3.32 2.78 -22.60
N ALA A 71 -2.91 2.22 -21.46
CA ALA A 71 -3.31 0.88 -21.04
C ALA A 71 -4.83 0.79 -20.86
N TYR A 72 -5.45 1.75 -20.17
CA TYR A 72 -6.90 1.79 -19.99
C TYR A 72 -7.64 1.81 -21.33
N LYS A 73 -7.20 2.68 -22.27
CA LYS A 73 -7.83 2.83 -23.59
C LYS A 73 -7.68 1.58 -24.45
N SER A 74 -6.48 1.00 -24.50
CA SER A 74 -6.19 -0.15 -25.37
C SER A 74 -6.70 -1.47 -24.80
N TYR A 75 -6.59 -1.66 -23.49
CA TYR A 75 -6.96 -2.89 -22.82
C TYR A 75 -8.46 -2.98 -22.51
N LYS A 76 -9.14 -1.82 -22.33
CA LYS A 76 -10.57 -1.69 -21.99
C LYS A 76 -10.95 -2.56 -20.78
N PRO A 77 -10.35 -2.36 -19.61
CA PRO A 77 -10.60 -3.18 -18.44
C PRO A 77 -12.03 -3.03 -17.94
N ASN A 78 -12.60 -4.12 -17.41
CA ASN A 78 -13.87 -4.10 -16.69
C ASN A 78 -13.73 -3.44 -15.31
N LEU A 79 -12.53 -3.52 -14.72
CA LEU A 79 -12.19 -3.00 -13.40
C LEU A 79 -10.76 -2.48 -13.38
N VAL A 80 -10.53 -1.38 -12.66
CA VAL A 80 -9.19 -0.89 -12.35
C VAL A 80 -8.98 -0.96 -10.84
N TYR A 81 -7.99 -1.73 -10.42
CA TYR A 81 -7.60 -1.89 -9.03
C TYR A 81 -6.35 -1.06 -8.76
N ILE A 82 -6.41 -0.19 -7.73
CA ILE A 82 -5.36 0.78 -7.43
C ILE A 82 -4.92 0.64 -5.97
N SER A 83 -3.62 0.46 -5.75
CA SER A 83 -2.99 0.61 -4.44
C SER A 83 -2.83 2.10 -4.14
N LEU A 84 -3.80 2.68 -3.40
CA LEU A 84 -3.90 4.12 -3.19
C LEU A 84 -3.09 4.59 -1.98
N THR A 85 -2.37 5.70 -2.15
CA THR A 85 -1.66 6.38 -1.06
C THR A 85 -2.64 7.21 -0.23
N SER A 86 -2.58 7.14 1.10
CA SER A 86 -3.55 7.81 1.98
C SER A 86 -3.32 9.32 2.15
N ASN A 87 -2.09 9.82 1.98
CA ASN A 87 -1.77 11.24 2.23
C ASN A 87 -0.52 11.75 1.50
N GLY A 88 -0.27 13.05 1.62
CA GLY A 88 0.93 13.73 1.13
C GLY A 88 1.06 13.76 -0.39
N MET A 89 2.27 14.01 -0.89
CA MET A 89 2.53 14.12 -2.34
C MET A 89 2.20 12.84 -3.11
N GLY A 90 2.25 11.68 -2.47
CA GLY A 90 1.80 10.42 -3.05
C GLY A 90 0.32 10.48 -3.39
N PHE A 91 -0.50 10.88 -2.42
CA PHE A 91 -1.94 11.03 -2.60
C PHE A 91 -2.32 12.01 -3.71
N TYR A 92 -1.66 13.19 -3.80
CA TYR A 92 -1.95 14.16 -4.86
C TYR A 92 -1.69 13.61 -6.27
N LYS A 93 -0.61 12.84 -6.42
CA LYS A 93 -0.31 12.15 -7.68
C LYS A 93 -1.38 11.09 -8.01
N ASP A 94 -1.74 10.29 -7.02
CA ASP A 94 -2.74 9.25 -7.18
C ASP A 94 -4.12 9.87 -7.47
N ALA A 95 -4.47 10.98 -6.80
CA ALA A 95 -5.71 11.71 -7.05
C ALA A 95 -5.83 12.19 -8.49
N LEU A 96 -4.75 12.72 -9.08
CA LEU A 96 -4.76 13.14 -10.48
C LEU A 96 -5.02 11.96 -11.43
N LEU A 97 -4.33 10.83 -11.21
CA LEU A 97 -4.56 9.60 -11.98
C LEU A 97 -6.01 9.11 -11.85
N VAL A 98 -6.53 9.10 -10.61
CA VAL A 98 -7.92 8.71 -10.31
C VAL A 98 -8.92 9.60 -11.04
N PHE A 99 -8.74 10.93 -11.01
CA PHE A 99 -9.64 11.84 -11.74
C PHE A 99 -9.66 11.56 -13.23
N MET A 100 -8.51 11.32 -13.83
CA MET A 100 -8.43 11.00 -15.25
C MET A 100 -9.15 9.68 -15.60
N LEU A 101 -9.02 8.66 -14.75
CA LEU A 101 -9.72 7.39 -14.93
C LEU A 101 -11.23 7.53 -14.73
N LYS A 102 -11.67 8.29 -13.71
CA LYS A 102 -13.09 8.58 -13.46
C LYS A 102 -13.75 9.33 -14.62
N LEU A 103 -13.06 10.31 -15.21
CA LEU A 103 -13.54 11.03 -16.40
C LEU A 103 -13.75 10.10 -17.62
N LYS A 104 -13.12 8.93 -17.63
CA LYS A 104 -13.33 7.91 -18.65
C LYS A 104 -14.33 6.82 -18.27
N GLY A 105 -15.01 7.00 -17.13
CA GLY A 105 -16.03 6.06 -16.65
C GLY A 105 -15.45 4.75 -16.08
N ALA A 106 -14.18 4.75 -15.65
CA ALA A 106 -13.56 3.57 -15.08
C ALA A 106 -14.25 3.14 -13.78
N LYS A 107 -14.54 1.85 -13.64
CA LYS A 107 -14.91 1.24 -12.37
C LYS A 107 -13.63 1.04 -11.56
N LEU A 108 -13.60 1.59 -10.35
CA LEU A 108 -12.39 1.66 -9.53
C LEU A 108 -12.57 0.90 -8.22
N VAL A 109 -11.56 0.14 -7.85
CA VAL A 109 -11.37 -0.45 -6.53
C VAL A 109 -10.08 0.09 -5.94
N TYR A 110 -10.13 0.62 -4.72
CA TYR A 110 -8.93 1.10 -4.02
C TYR A 110 -8.54 0.16 -2.89
N HIS A 111 -7.26 -0.13 -2.80
CA HIS A 111 -6.71 -0.85 -1.68
C HIS A 111 -5.82 0.09 -0.85
N PHE A 112 -6.21 0.32 0.41
CA PHE A 112 -5.45 1.11 1.37
C PHE A 112 -4.59 0.20 2.24
N HIS A 113 -3.30 0.49 2.28
CA HIS A 113 -2.33 -0.23 3.10
C HIS A 113 -1.87 0.55 4.33
N ASN A 114 -2.24 1.81 4.45
CA ASN A 114 -1.82 2.70 5.54
C ASN A 114 -2.89 3.71 5.92
N LYS A 115 -2.79 4.24 7.13
CA LYS A 115 -3.59 5.36 7.64
C LYS A 115 -2.98 6.70 7.23
N GLY A 116 -3.78 7.78 7.30
CA GLY A 116 -3.32 9.15 7.07
C GLY A 116 -4.39 10.12 6.63
N VAL A 117 -5.55 9.64 6.19
CA VAL A 117 -6.67 10.48 5.74
C VAL A 117 -7.21 11.33 6.89
N LYS A 118 -7.47 10.72 8.07
CA LYS A 118 -7.99 11.38 9.26
C LYS A 118 -7.10 12.55 9.70
N ASN A 119 -5.79 12.39 9.64
CA ASN A 119 -4.83 13.41 10.04
C ASN A 119 -4.76 14.61 9.07
N HIS A 120 -5.21 14.43 7.84
CA HIS A 120 -5.15 15.46 6.79
C HIS A 120 -6.52 16.05 6.43
N GLN A 121 -7.62 15.46 6.88
CA GLN A 121 -8.99 15.83 6.52
C GLN A 121 -9.41 17.26 6.95
N HIS A 122 -8.67 17.90 7.84
CA HIS A 122 -8.90 19.29 8.28
C HIS A 122 -8.40 20.32 7.25
N LYS A 123 -7.49 19.94 6.35
CA LYS A 123 -6.99 20.80 5.29
C LYS A 123 -8.03 20.89 4.17
N LEU A 124 -8.37 22.10 3.74
CA LEU A 124 -9.42 22.34 2.74
C LEU A 124 -9.21 21.57 1.44
N LEU A 125 -7.98 21.60 0.90
CA LEU A 125 -7.64 20.90 -0.33
C LEU A 125 -7.74 19.39 -0.16
N ASP A 126 -7.16 18.83 0.91
CA ASP A 126 -7.19 17.40 1.17
C ASP A 126 -8.62 16.89 1.36
N ASN A 127 -9.44 17.61 2.15
CA ASN A 127 -10.85 17.29 2.34
C ASN A 127 -11.64 17.29 1.03
N PHE A 128 -11.41 18.30 0.18
CA PHE A 128 -12.03 18.36 -1.14
C PHE A 128 -11.63 17.17 -2.02
N LEU A 129 -10.33 16.85 -2.05
CA LEU A 129 -9.82 15.74 -2.85
C LEU A 129 -10.32 14.39 -2.33
N TYR A 130 -10.33 14.15 -1.01
CA TYR A 130 -10.87 12.91 -0.44
C TYR A 130 -12.34 12.72 -0.81
N LYS A 131 -13.18 13.75 -0.69
CA LYS A 131 -14.59 13.69 -1.10
C LYS A 131 -14.77 13.28 -2.56
N ARG A 132 -13.88 13.71 -3.45
CA ARG A 132 -13.97 13.43 -4.89
C ARG A 132 -13.33 12.09 -5.28
N VAL A 133 -12.18 11.80 -4.72
CA VAL A 133 -11.44 10.56 -4.98
C VAL A 133 -12.23 9.35 -4.48
N LEU A 134 -12.75 9.40 -3.24
CA LEU A 134 -13.41 8.28 -2.57
C LEU A 134 -14.89 8.11 -2.92
N ARG A 135 -15.45 8.98 -3.75
CA ARG A 135 -16.84 8.88 -4.17
C ARG A 135 -17.03 7.82 -5.26
N ASN A 136 -18.08 6.98 -5.15
CA ASN A 136 -18.49 5.98 -6.15
C ASN A 136 -17.34 5.02 -6.53
N VAL A 137 -16.75 4.38 -5.53
CA VAL A 137 -15.67 3.40 -5.66
C VAL A 137 -15.85 2.30 -4.62
N ASP A 138 -15.36 1.11 -4.90
CA ASP A 138 -15.25 0.05 -3.91
C ASP A 138 -13.90 0.15 -3.18
N ILE A 139 -13.88 -0.23 -1.92
CA ILE A 139 -12.69 -0.09 -1.05
C ILE A 139 -12.28 -1.46 -0.49
N VAL A 140 -11.00 -1.74 -0.57
CA VAL A 140 -10.36 -2.88 0.12
C VAL A 140 -9.46 -2.35 1.22
N LEU A 141 -9.59 -2.89 2.42
CA LEU A 141 -8.80 -2.53 3.60
C LEU A 141 -8.09 -3.75 4.19
N GLY A 142 -6.85 -3.58 4.60
CA GLY A 142 -6.09 -4.63 5.27
C GLY A 142 -6.57 -4.94 6.69
N SER A 143 -7.34 -4.05 7.32
CA SER A 143 -7.97 -4.27 8.64
C SER A 143 -9.10 -3.28 8.90
N LYS A 144 -9.99 -3.65 9.86
CA LYS A 144 -11.06 -2.77 10.33
C LYS A 144 -10.55 -1.43 10.92
N TRP A 145 -9.35 -1.42 11.47
CA TRP A 145 -8.74 -0.21 12.03
C TRP A 145 -8.40 0.85 10.98
N ILE A 146 -8.24 0.46 9.71
CA ILE A 146 -8.03 1.42 8.61
C ILE A 146 -9.33 2.12 8.26
N TYR A 147 -10.49 1.49 8.47
CA TYR A 147 -11.79 2.11 8.22
C TYR A 147 -12.01 3.38 9.04
N GLU A 148 -11.61 3.40 10.31
CA GLU A 148 -11.69 4.59 11.17
C GLU A 148 -11.00 5.83 10.59
N ASP A 149 -10.01 5.63 9.71
CA ASP A 149 -9.26 6.69 9.07
C ASP A 149 -10.03 7.34 7.91
N ILE A 150 -10.92 6.58 7.25
CA ILE A 150 -11.64 7.00 6.04
C ILE A 150 -13.16 7.10 6.20
N GLN A 151 -13.72 6.70 7.34
CA GLN A 151 -15.17 6.60 7.60
C GLN A 151 -15.96 7.89 7.32
N LYS A 152 -15.32 9.05 7.36
CA LYS A 152 -15.94 10.34 7.01
C LYS A 152 -16.35 10.41 5.53
N TYR A 153 -15.70 9.67 4.67
CA TYR A 153 -15.83 9.76 3.21
C TYR A 153 -16.39 8.49 2.57
N VAL A 154 -16.40 7.39 3.30
CA VAL A 154 -16.67 6.05 2.80
C VAL A 154 -17.69 5.37 3.71
N SER A 155 -18.79 4.90 3.14
CA SER A 155 -19.77 4.07 3.84
C SER A 155 -19.25 2.63 3.99
N LEU A 156 -19.63 1.94 5.05
CA LEU A 156 -19.12 0.61 5.38
C LEU A 156 -19.58 -0.47 4.38
N ASP A 157 -20.72 -0.27 3.74
CA ASP A 157 -21.32 -1.20 2.78
C ASP A 157 -20.47 -1.43 1.51
N ILE A 158 -19.62 -0.45 1.15
CA ILE A 158 -18.71 -0.56 0.00
C ILE A 158 -17.30 -1.03 0.39
N VAL A 159 -17.09 -1.39 1.67
CA VAL A 159 -15.78 -1.80 2.19
C VAL A 159 -15.67 -3.32 2.26
N GLN A 160 -14.61 -3.85 1.70
CA GLN A 160 -14.20 -5.25 1.84
C GLN A 160 -12.90 -5.34 2.64
N TYR A 161 -12.78 -6.36 3.47
CA TYR A 161 -11.55 -6.59 4.25
C TYR A 161 -10.74 -7.71 3.61
N CYS A 162 -9.47 -7.39 3.30
CA CYS A 162 -8.48 -8.35 2.84
C CYS A 162 -7.23 -8.23 3.72
N HIS A 163 -7.12 -9.11 4.70
CA HIS A 163 -6.00 -9.10 5.62
C HIS A 163 -4.69 -9.43 4.91
N ASN A 164 -3.61 -8.76 5.33
CA ASN A 164 -2.29 -9.08 4.83
C ASN A 164 -1.90 -10.49 5.30
N GLY A 165 -1.44 -11.31 4.37
CA GLY A 165 -0.85 -12.61 4.63
C GLY A 165 0.65 -12.61 4.36
N ILE A 166 1.29 -13.68 4.77
CA ILE A 166 2.65 -14.04 4.37
C ILE A 166 2.57 -15.38 3.64
N PRO A 167 3.46 -15.65 2.67
CA PRO A 167 3.55 -16.97 2.07
C PRO A 167 3.77 -18.03 3.16
N MET A 168 3.18 -19.21 2.96
CA MET A 168 3.47 -20.35 3.83
C MET A 168 4.97 -20.61 3.77
N VAL A 169 5.62 -20.58 4.92
CA VAL A 169 7.03 -20.93 5.04
C VAL A 169 7.10 -22.45 5.14
N ASP A 170 7.92 -23.08 4.31
CA ASP A 170 8.10 -24.52 4.29
C ASP A 170 8.35 -25.07 5.72
N GLU A 171 7.84 -26.26 5.96
CA GLU A 171 7.84 -26.94 7.26
C GLU A 171 9.22 -27.10 7.90
N VAL A 172 10.28 -26.99 7.10
CA VAL A 172 11.69 -27.03 7.53
C VAL A 172 12.03 -25.96 8.58
N ILE A 173 11.32 -24.81 8.58
CA ILE A 173 11.54 -23.76 9.60
C ILE A 173 10.78 -24.07 10.90
N ARG A 174 9.76 -24.92 10.87
CA ARG A 174 9.02 -25.34 12.07
C ARG A 174 9.82 -26.29 12.97
N GLN A 175 10.81 -26.98 12.44
CA GLN A 175 11.68 -27.92 13.17
C GLN A 175 12.94 -27.26 13.74
N ARG A 176 12.97 -25.93 13.93
CA ARG A 176 13.98 -25.36 14.82
C ARG A 176 13.72 -25.93 16.21
N GLU A 177 14.48 -26.96 16.53
CA GLU A 177 14.62 -27.47 17.90
C GLU A 177 14.75 -26.26 18.83
N LEU A 178 13.87 -26.19 19.83
CA LEU A 178 13.99 -25.22 20.90
C LEU A 178 15.37 -25.46 21.50
N LYS A 179 16.34 -24.63 21.15
CA LYS A 179 17.65 -24.70 21.77
C LYS A 179 17.47 -24.59 23.27
N PRO A 180 18.16 -25.38 24.07
CA PRO A 180 18.08 -25.30 25.53
C PRO A 180 18.28 -23.86 25.95
N ALA A 181 17.51 -23.42 26.96
CA ALA A 181 17.49 -22.07 27.46
C ALA A 181 18.91 -21.55 27.73
N ASN A 182 19.42 -20.73 26.84
CA ASN A 182 20.65 -19.99 27.09
C ASN A 182 20.37 -18.97 28.18
N THR A 183 21.34 -18.69 29.02
CA THR A 183 21.27 -17.64 30.05
C THR A 183 21.09 -16.23 29.45
N THR A 184 21.25 -16.09 28.14
CA THR A 184 21.14 -14.82 27.40
C THR A 184 19.85 -14.78 26.57
N THR A 185 19.00 -13.78 26.80
CA THR A 185 17.80 -13.53 26.00
C THR A 185 18.15 -12.66 24.79
N ASN A 186 17.90 -13.19 23.59
CA ASN A 186 18.09 -12.44 22.35
C ASN A 186 16.78 -11.76 21.95
N ILE A 187 16.78 -10.43 21.79
CA ILE A 187 15.63 -9.62 21.39
C ILE A 187 15.83 -9.15 19.95
N LEU A 188 14.90 -9.52 19.04
CA LEU A 188 14.92 -9.09 17.65
C LEU A 188 13.92 -7.94 17.44
N PHE A 189 14.42 -6.80 16.95
CA PHE A 189 13.56 -5.70 16.47
C PHE A 189 13.44 -5.76 14.95
N LEU A 190 12.34 -6.34 14.47
CA LEU A 190 12.08 -6.51 13.05
C LEU A 190 11.26 -5.34 12.49
N SER A 191 11.88 -4.18 12.30
CA SER A 191 11.26 -2.99 11.71
C SER A 191 12.32 -2.00 11.22
N ASN A 192 11.89 -0.94 10.51
CA ASN A 192 12.76 0.20 10.23
C ASN A 192 13.13 0.92 11.54
N LEU A 193 14.40 1.31 11.68
CA LEU A 193 14.92 2.02 12.85
C LEU A 193 14.48 3.50 12.82
N ILE A 194 13.18 3.74 13.03
CA ILE A 194 12.58 5.07 13.13
C ILE A 194 11.73 5.16 14.39
N GLU A 195 11.63 6.34 14.97
CA GLU A 195 10.93 6.61 16.23
C GLU A 195 9.49 6.08 16.22
N SER A 196 8.73 6.37 15.17
CA SER A 196 7.33 5.95 15.03
C SER A 196 7.11 4.42 15.01
N LYS A 197 8.19 3.63 14.92
CA LYS A 197 8.15 2.16 15.02
C LYS A 197 8.51 1.63 16.41
N GLY A 198 8.77 2.52 17.38
CA GLY A 198 8.98 2.17 18.77
C GLY A 198 10.40 1.69 19.10
N VAL A 199 11.40 1.98 18.27
CA VAL A 199 12.80 1.57 18.54
C VAL A 199 13.31 2.12 19.88
N TYR A 200 13.03 3.39 20.18
CA TYR A 200 13.43 3.99 21.47
C TYR A 200 12.65 3.39 22.66
N THR A 201 11.38 3.04 22.46
CA THR A 201 10.59 2.35 23.48
C THR A 201 11.21 1.01 23.84
N LEU A 202 11.64 0.23 22.83
CA LEU A 202 12.33 -1.04 23.07
C LEU A 202 13.67 -0.84 23.78
N LEU A 203 14.50 0.10 23.31
CA LEU A 203 15.81 0.37 23.93
C LEU A 203 15.66 0.81 25.41
N ASN A 204 14.67 1.67 25.72
CA ASN A 204 14.39 2.06 27.08
C ASN A 204 13.91 0.87 27.94
N ALA A 205 13.06 0.01 27.40
CA ALA A 205 12.63 -1.21 28.11
C ALA A 205 13.82 -2.14 28.41
N CYS A 206 14.72 -2.35 27.44
CA CYS A 206 15.93 -3.13 27.66
C CYS A 206 16.85 -2.51 28.73
N LYS A 207 17.01 -1.19 28.71
CA LYS A 207 17.77 -0.48 29.75
C LYS A 207 17.18 -0.71 31.14
N HIS A 208 15.85 -0.50 31.30
CA HIS A 208 15.18 -0.74 32.58
C HIS A 208 15.29 -2.17 33.08
N LEU A 209 15.29 -3.15 32.21
CA LEU A 209 15.51 -4.57 32.58
C LEU A 209 16.95 -4.81 33.05
N ASN A 210 17.93 -4.20 32.37
CA ASN A 210 19.34 -4.32 32.75
C ASN A 210 19.65 -3.62 34.09
N ASP A 211 19.00 -2.47 34.36
CA ASP A 211 19.20 -1.71 35.58
C ASP A 211 18.55 -2.38 36.83
N ARG A 212 17.75 -3.45 36.64
CA ARG A 212 17.08 -4.21 37.71
C ARG A 212 17.76 -5.54 38.05
N ASN A 213 18.71 -5.97 37.23
CA ASN A 213 19.54 -7.16 37.45
C ASN A 213 20.93 -6.78 37.95
#